data_c85ed98f9938f6d8c1607916c72e3bfb
#
_entry.id   c85ed98f9938f6d8c1607916c72e3bfb
#
_cell.length_a   1.000
_cell.length_b   1.000
_cell.length_c   1.000
_cell.angle_alpha   90.00
_cell.angle_beta   90.00
_cell.angle_gamma   90.00
#
_symmetry.space_group_name_H-M   'P 1'
#
loop_
_entity.id
_entity.type
_entity.pdbx_description
1 polymer ?
#
loop_
_entity_poly.entity_id
_entity_poly.type
_entity_poly.pdbx_seq_one_letter_code
_entity_poly.pdbx_strand_id
1 'polypeptide(L)'
;MKNKYLLRMAISMVGAVILFLFVVNNSWMYKSPVAKVLAVHNNGNQQSIELRLENGSDKGKTVHIKNKYDKSQVYDERYFKHDYVFLNDEYTGITGVKRDYWVAAIFLFLLSSLITVGGKRGAYTSLCILGNIALFSLIIYMNMRGADILYMTVAGSVVFTFFVLLVVDGISRRMILSFAAALLTTLLLSSLVMLLIWNTDIDYDFLHFLPEPFTTTDANHFFLAQIIIGCLGAVIDVSVTITAACIELIERTPSISNKSLLTSVREVADDINGTMISVVLLTNIASTLPIFLISMSNEISFRTVVSHDAYFYIVRSLAGML
;
A
#
# COMPACT_ATOMS: atom_id res chain seq x y z
N MET A 1 0.68 32.72 -15.36
CA MET A 1 0.94 31.32 -14.91
C MET A 1 -0.11 30.84 -13.90
N LYS A 2 -0.41 31.60 -12.85
CA LYS A 2 -1.34 31.24 -11.76
C LYS A 2 -2.74 30.78 -12.25
N ASN A 3 -3.32 31.46 -13.23
CA ASN A 3 -4.64 31.11 -13.77
C ASN A 3 -4.68 29.76 -14.53
N LYS A 4 -3.57 29.32 -15.15
CA LYS A 4 -3.51 28.01 -15.82
C LYS A 4 -3.51 26.85 -14.82
N TYR A 5 -2.83 27.00 -13.69
CA TYR A 5 -2.83 25.98 -12.62
C TYR A 5 -4.21 25.87 -11.97
N LEU A 6 -4.84 27.01 -11.65
CA LEU A 6 -6.18 27.05 -11.09
C LEU A 6 -7.20 26.39 -12.02
N LEU A 7 -7.13 26.67 -13.32
CA LEU A 7 -8.00 26.05 -14.32
C LEU A 7 -7.80 24.52 -14.38
N ARG A 8 -6.54 24.05 -14.39
CA ARG A 8 -6.24 22.60 -14.40
C ARG A 8 -6.71 21.92 -13.14
N MET A 9 -6.51 22.53 -11.96
CA MET A 9 -7.04 21.99 -10.70
C MET A 9 -8.56 21.94 -10.69
N ALA A 10 -9.23 22.96 -11.22
CA ALA A 10 -10.68 22.94 -11.36
C ALA A 10 -11.16 21.81 -12.30
N ILE A 11 -10.47 21.58 -13.41
CA ILE A 11 -10.75 20.45 -14.31
C ILE A 11 -10.55 19.11 -13.61
N SER A 12 -9.47 18.96 -12.83
CA SER A 12 -9.21 17.76 -12.03
C SER A 12 -10.34 17.51 -11.02
N MET A 13 -10.79 18.54 -10.34
CA MET A 13 -11.89 18.46 -9.38
C MET A 13 -13.21 18.08 -10.05
N VAL A 14 -13.51 18.68 -11.20
CA VAL A 14 -14.69 18.30 -11.99
C VAL A 14 -14.60 16.85 -12.47
N GLY A 15 -13.44 16.41 -12.93
CA GLY A 15 -13.21 15.01 -13.31
C GLY A 15 -13.43 14.05 -12.13
N ALA A 16 -12.93 14.38 -10.94
CA ALA A 16 -13.16 13.60 -9.74
C ALA A 16 -14.64 13.50 -9.34
N VAL A 17 -15.39 14.62 -9.48
CA VAL A 17 -16.84 14.63 -9.22
C VAL A 17 -17.58 13.77 -10.26
N ILE A 18 -17.21 13.85 -11.53
CA ILE A 18 -17.82 13.01 -12.58
C ILE A 18 -17.55 11.53 -12.29
N LEU A 19 -16.32 11.16 -11.93
CA LEU A 19 -16.00 9.78 -11.56
C LEU A 19 -16.77 9.33 -10.31
N PHE A 20 -16.86 10.20 -9.30
CA PHE A 20 -17.68 9.93 -8.11
C PHE A 20 -19.13 9.58 -8.49
N LEU A 21 -19.77 10.44 -9.30
CA LEU A 21 -21.15 10.21 -9.74
C LEU A 21 -21.28 8.94 -10.59
N PHE A 22 -20.31 8.65 -11.43
CA PHE A 22 -20.29 7.42 -12.23
C PHE A 22 -20.20 6.18 -11.32
N VAL A 23 -19.25 6.17 -10.38
CA VAL A 23 -19.01 5.02 -9.49
C VAL A 23 -20.15 4.84 -8.47
N VAL A 24 -20.80 5.91 -8.03
CA VAL A 24 -22.05 5.79 -7.23
C VAL A 24 -23.10 4.99 -7.98
N ASN A 25 -23.25 5.23 -9.29
CA ASN A 25 -24.30 4.63 -10.12
C ASN A 25 -23.87 3.35 -10.87
N ASN A 26 -22.68 2.80 -10.59
CA ASN A 26 -22.14 1.62 -11.28
C ASN A 26 -22.60 0.28 -10.68
N SER A 27 -23.73 0.23 -9.97
CA SER A 27 -24.24 -0.97 -9.29
C SER A 27 -24.36 -2.18 -10.24
N TRP A 28 -24.59 -1.94 -11.53
CA TRP A 28 -24.65 -2.98 -12.57
C TRP A 28 -23.32 -3.71 -12.84
N MET A 29 -22.19 -3.15 -12.41
CA MET A 29 -20.87 -3.78 -12.56
C MET A 29 -20.58 -4.85 -11.51
N TYR A 30 -21.37 -4.90 -10.43
CA TYR A 30 -21.17 -5.84 -9.33
C TYR A 30 -21.98 -7.11 -9.53
N LYS A 31 -21.38 -8.24 -9.22
CA LYS A 31 -22.04 -9.55 -9.16
C LYS A 31 -22.89 -9.68 -7.90
N SER A 32 -22.37 -9.18 -6.79
CA SER A 32 -23.10 -9.17 -5.51
C SER A 32 -24.24 -8.17 -5.53
N PRO A 33 -25.36 -8.47 -4.85
CA PRO A 33 -26.48 -7.55 -4.76
C PRO A 33 -26.09 -6.23 -4.10
N VAL A 34 -26.39 -5.12 -4.76
CA VAL A 34 -26.18 -3.76 -4.25
C VAL A 34 -27.54 -3.13 -3.97
N ALA A 35 -27.68 -2.53 -2.80
CA ALA A 35 -28.90 -1.84 -2.41
C ALA A 35 -28.62 -0.43 -1.91
N LYS A 36 -29.61 0.46 -2.10
CA LYS A 36 -29.60 1.81 -1.56
C LYS A 36 -30.52 1.90 -0.35
N VAL A 37 -30.01 2.49 0.73
CA VAL A 37 -30.78 2.74 1.96
C VAL A 37 -31.79 3.86 1.72
N LEU A 38 -33.07 3.54 1.80
CA LEU A 38 -34.20 4.49 1.64
C LEU A 38 -34.59 5.14 2.96
N ALA A 39 -34.75 4.31 4.00
CA ALA A 39 -35.14 4.77 5.32
C ALA A 39 -34.43 3.93 6.41
N VAL A 40 -34.22 4.54 7.54
CA VAL A 40 -33.61 3.91 8.72
C VAL A 40 -34.40 4.31 9.95
N HIS A 41 -34.95 3.32 10.65
CA HIS A 41 -35.61 3.50 11.93
C HIS A 41 -34.75 2.93 13.04
N ASN A 42 -34.29 3.80 13.93
CA ASN A 42 -33.45 3.41 15.06
C ASN A 42 -34.30 3.12 16.30
N ASN A 43 -34.06 1.97 16.93
CA ASN A 43 -34.63 1.62 18.22
C ASN A 43 -33.56 1.13 19.16
N GLY A 44 -33.00 2.03 19.98
CA GLY A 44 -31.81 1.74 20.77
C GLY A 44 -30.60 1.39 19.90
N ASN A 45 -30.06 0.21 20.10
CA ASN A 45 -28.90 -0.32 19.32
C ASN A 45 -29.35 -1.16 18.11
N GLN A 46 -30.61 -1.08 17.72
CA GLN A 46 -31.12 -1.78 16.55
C GLN A 46 -31.60 -0.79 15.50
N GLN A 47 -31.41 -1.14 14.24
CA GLN A 47 -31.92 -0.40 13.09
C GLN A 47 -32.84 -1.31 12.29
N SER A 48 -34.01 -0.81 11.92
CA SER A 48 -34.81 -1.38 10.85
C SER A 48 -34.55 -0.54 9.60
N ILE A 49 -33.99 -1.19 8.57
CA ILE A 49 -33.46 -0.54 7.39
C ILE A 49 -34.30 -0.96 6.20
N GLU A 50 -34.84 0.01 5.50
CA GLU A 50 -35.53 -0.17 4.24
C GLU A 50 -34.55 0.07 3.09
N LEU A 51 -34.39 -0.93 2.22
CA LEU A 51 -33.37 -0.99 1.17
C LEU A 51 -34.06 -1.20 -0.18
N ARG A 52 -33.62 -0.50 -1.23
CA ARG A 52 -33.98 -0.74 -2.61
C ARG A 52 -32.84 -1.38 -3.37
N LEU A 53 -33.11 -2.51 -4.01
CA LEU A 53 -32.11 -3.19 -4.83
C LEU A 53 -31.81 -2.37 -6.10
N GLU A 54 -30.49 -2.19 -6.39
CA GLU A 54 -30.02 -1.35 -7.51
C GLU A 54 -29.46 -2.19 -8.67
N ASN A 55 -29.26 -3.51 -8.47
CA ASN A 55 -28.80 -4.44 -9.51
C ASN A 55 -29.47 -5.81 -9.40
N GLY A 56 -29.11 -6.71 -10.32
CA GLY A 56 -29.64 -8.08 -10.37
C GLY A 56 -31.05 -8.18 -10.95
N SER A 57 -31.60 -9.41 -10.89
CA SER A 57 -32.98 -9.72 -11.41
C SER A 57 -34.07 -9.01 -10.63
N ASP A 58 -33.79 -8.70 -9.37
CA ASP A 58 -34.72 -8.10 -8.44
C ASP A 58 -34.57 -6.58 -8.29
N LYS A 59 -33.87 -5.95 -9.23
CA LYS A 59 -33.67 -4.49 -9.22
C LYS A 59 -34.99 -3.73 -9.07
N GLY A 60 -34.99 -2.77 -8.14
CA GLY A 60 -36.14 -1.95 -7.81
C GLY A 60 -37.04 -2.51 -6.70
N LYS A 61 -36.88 -3.77 -6.30
CA LYS A 61 -37.60 -4.33 -5.14
C LYS A 61 -37.11 -3.70 -3.85
N THR A 62 -38.00 -3.54 -2.90
CA THR A 62 -37.72 -3.07 -1.54
C THR A 62 -37.60 -4.25 -0.61
N VAL A 63 -36.57 -4.24 0.23
CA VAL A 63 -36.25 -5.25 1.23
C VAL A 63 -36.08 -4.57 2.59
N HIS A 64 -36.54 -5.24 3.65
CA HIS A 64 -36.39 -4.77 5.03
C HIS A 64 -35.42 -5.67 5.78
N ILE A 65 -34.34 -5.07 6.32
CA ILE A 65 -33.34 -5.77 7.09
C ILE A 65 -33.23 -5.17 8.49
N LYS A 66 -33.08 -6.04 9.50
CA LYS A 66 -32.78 -5.63 10.87
C LYS A 66 -31.29 -5.68 11.06
N ASN A 67 -30.71 -4.56 11.44
CA ASN A 67 -29.30 -4.44 11.78
C ASN A 67 -29.16 -4.16 13.28
N LYS A 68 -28.20 -4.79 13.91
CA LYS A 68 -27.77 -4.48 15.28
C LYS A 68 -26.43 -3.79 15.18
N TYR A 69 -26.25 -2.71 15.90
CA TYR A 69 -24.97 -2.01 15.95
C TYR A 69 -24.59 -1.68 17.39
N ASP A 70 -23.30 -1.62 17.67
CA ASP A 70 -22.81 -1.18 18.94
C ASP A 70 -22.34 0.29 18.90
N LYS A 71 -22.05 0.87 20.05
CA LYS A 71 -21.59 2.26 20.13
C LYS A 71 -20.21 2.46 19.52
N SER A 72 -19.37 1.43 19.50
CA SER A 72 -18.02 1.49 18.93
C SER A 72 -18.04 1.51 17.41
N GLN A 73 -19.05 0.93 16.78
CA GLN A 73 -19.20 0.75 15.33
C GLN A 73 -17.99 0.03 14.69
N VAL A 74 -17.27 -0.76 15.49
CA VAL A 74 -16.08 -1.49 15.02
C VAL A 74 -16.47 -2.79 14.33
N TYR A 75 -17.39 -3.55 14.93
CA TYR A 75 -17.85 -4.83 14.40
C TYR A 75 -19.22 -4.71 13.73
N ASP A 76 -20.11 -3.91 14.32
CA ASP A 76 -21.48 -3.72 13.86
C ASP A 76 -21.66 -2.30 13.37
N GLU A 77 -21.61 -2.08 12.06
CA GLU A 77 -21.74 -0.77 11.45
C GLU A 77 -23.16 -0.20 11.58
N ARG A 78 -23.21 1.10 11.75
CA ARG A 78 -24.44 1.88 11.70
C ARG A 78 -24.64 2.44 10.30
N TYR A 79 -25.82 2.21 9.71
CA TYR A 79 -26.15 2.67 8.36
C TYR A 79 -26.98 3.94 8.40
N PHE A 80 -26.86 4.74 7.34
CA PHE A 80 -27.54 6.01 7.19
C PHE A 80 -28.35 6.03 5.90
N LYS A 81 -29.35 6.91 5.86
CA LYS A 81 -30.14 7.14 4.66
C LYS A 81 -29.24 7.59 3.51
N HIS A 82 -29.46 7.03 2.33
CA HIS A 82 -28.69 7.20 1.10
C HIS A 82 -27.37 6.42 1.01
N ASP A 83 -27.00 5.65 2.03
CA ASP A 83 -25.87 4.73 1.90
C ASP A 83 -26.15 3.69 0.82
N TYR A 84 -25.09 3.27 0.14
CA TYR A 84 -25.11 2.11 -0.72
C TYR A 84 -24.41 0.95 -0.01
N VAL A 85 -25.06 -0.21 0.00
CA VAL A 85 -24.60 -1.39 0.74
C VAL A 85 -24.61 -2.63 -0.15
N PHE A 86 -23.72 -3.56 0.15
CA PHE A 86 -23.75 -4.90 -0.42
C PHE A 86 -24.59 -5.81 0.47
N LEU A 87 -25.38 -6.67 -0.17
CA LEU A 87 -26.19 -7.67 0.52
C LEU A 87 -25.65 -9.07 0.23
N ASN A 88 -26.01 -10.02 1.11
CA ASN A 88 -25.87 -11.44 0.80
C ASN A 88 -26.89 -11.84 -0.29
N ASP A 89 -26.68 -12.98 -0.93
CA ASP A 89 -27.51 -13.46 -2.05
C ASP A 89 -28.97 -13.71 -1.66
N GLU A 90 -29.23 -13.93 -0.38
CA GLU A 90 -30.59 -14.16 0.16
C GLU A 90 -31.31 -12.86 0.57
N TYR A 91 -30.66 -11.70 0.46
CA TYR A 91 -31.15 -10.38 0.89
C TYR A 91 -31.51 -10.30 2.39
N THR A 92 -30.93 -11.15 3.22
CA THR A 92 -31.23 -11.23 4.66
C THR A 92 -30.27 -10.42 5.52
N GLY A 93 -29.10 -10.07 4.99
CA GLY A 93 -28.07 -9.35 5.72
C GLY A 93 -27.24 -8.42 4.85
N ILE A 94 -26.68 -7.40 5.50
CA ILE A 94 -25.73 -6.47 4.86
C ILE A 94 -24.32 -7.03 5.07
N THR A 95 -23.56 -7.17 3.98
CA THR A 95 -22.19 -7.68 4.00
C THR A 95 -21.14 -6.59 4.01
N GLY A 96 -21.50 -5.36 3.65
CA GLY A 96 -20.59 -4.22 3.71
C GLY A 96 -21.18 -2.96 3.11
N VAL A 97 -20.47 -1.84 3.32
CA VAL A 97 -20.82 -0.53 2.73
C VAL A 97 -20.05 -0.32 1.44
N LYS A 98 -20.72 0.11 0.39
CA LYS A 98 -20.11 0.48 -0.88
C LYS A 98 -19.43 1.85 -0.72
N ARG A 99 -18.11 1.87 -0.61
CA ARG A 99 -17.29 3.08 -0.40
C ARG A 99 -16.32 3.37 -1.57
N ASP A 100 -16.36 2.56 -2.61
CA ASP A 100 -15.49 2.62 -3.78
C ASP A 100 -15.53 3.97 -4.52
N TYR A 101 -16.69 4.63 -4.54
CA TYR A 101 -16.85 5.95 -5.17
C TYR A 101 -16.02 7.04 -4.50
N TRP A 102 -15.87 7.02 -3.18
CA TRP A 102 -14.99 7.94 -2.48
C TRP A 102 -13.51 7.65 -2.81
N VAL A 103 -13.13 6.38 -2.74
CA VAL A 103 -11.77 5.94 -3.04
C VAL A 103 -11.38 6.31 -4.46
N ALA A 104 -12.26 6.01 -5.43
CA ALA A 104 -12.03 6.33 -6.84
C ALA A 104 -11.89 7.84 -7.09
N ALA A 105 -12.75 8.65 -6.48
CA ALA A 105 -12.72 10.10 -6.64
C ALA A 105 -11.46 10.72 -6.02
N ILE A 106 -11.10 10.32 -4.79
CA ILE A 106 -9.89 10.81 -4.11
C ILE A 106 -8.65 10.40 -4.90
N PHE A 107 -8.59 9.15 -5.38
CA PHE A 107 -7.48 8.64 -6.15
C PHE A 107 -7.30 9.38 -7.48
N LEU A 108 -8.39 9.61 -8.23
CA LEU A 108 -8.35 10.40 -9.46
C LEU A 108 -7.90 11.84 -9.19
N PHE A 109 -8.43 12.46 -8.13
CA PHE A 109 -8.03 13.81 -7.73
C PHE A 109 -6.53 13.88 -7.40
N LEU A 110 -6.00 12.89 -6.69
CA LEU A 110 -4.59 12.78 -6.36
C LEU A 110 -3.73 12.67 -7.63
N LEU A 111 -4.03 11.72 -8.53
CA LEU A 111 -3.28 11.53 -9.77
C LEU A 111 -3.32 12.79 -10.65
N SER A 112 -4.50 13.38 -10.81
CA SER A 112 -4.65 14.58 -11.61
C SER A 112 -3.96 15.80 -10.99
N SER A 113 -3.91 15.89 -9.69
CA SER A 113 -3.16 16.93 -8.97
C SER A 113 -1.65 16.79 -9.18
N LEU A 114 -1.13 15.55 -9.13
CA LEU A 114 0.27 15.25 -9.45
C LEU A 114 0.62 15.71 -10.87
N ILE A 115 -0.23 15.41 -11.85
CA ILE A 115 -0.03 15.84 -13.25
C ILE A 115 -0.11 17.37 -13.36
N THR A 116 -1.04 17.99 -12.65
CA THR A 116 -1.24 19.45 -12.71
C THR A 116 -0.04 20.21 -12.15
N VAL A 117 0.49 19.77 -11.00
CA VAL A 117 1.62 20.40 -10.32
C VAL A 117 2.94 20.01 -10.96
N GLY A 118 3.17 18.72 -11.19
CA GLY A 118 4.44 18.17 -11.67
C GLY A 118 4.59 18.18 -13.20
N GLY A 119 3.53 18.47 -13.96
CA GLY A 119 3.55 18.44 -15.43
C GLY A 119 3.94 17.07 -15.97
N LYS A 120 4.96 17.01 -16.85
CA LYS A 120 5.46 15.73 -17.41
C LYS A 120 5.98 14.79 -16.33
N ARG A 121 6.71 15.31 -15.34
CA ARG A 121 7.20 14.48 -14.20
C ARG A 121 6.06 13.94 -13.37
N GLY A 122 5.03 14.74 -13.08
CA GLY A 122 3.83 14.29 -12.39
C GLY A 122 3.07 13.19 -13.16
N ALA A 123 3.03 13.26 -14.50
CA ALA A 123 2.46 12.21 -15.33
C ALA A 123 3.27 10.90 -15.23
N TYR A 124 4.59 10.99 -15.22
CA TYR A 124 5.46 9.81 -15.01
C TYR A 124 5.27 9.20 -13.62
N THR A 125 5.21 10.03 -12.57
CA THR A 125 4.91 9.57 -11.22
C THR A 125 3.54 8.88 -11.15
N SER A 126 2.51 9.45 -11.78
CA SER A 126 1.19 8.84 -11.83
C SER A 126 1.20 7.48 -12.55
N LEU A 127 1.97 7.38 -13.65
CA LEU A 127 2.15 6.11 -14.36
C LEU A 127 2.87 5.07 -13.48
N CYS A 128 3.90 5.48 -12.73
CA CYS A 128 4.58 4.61 -11.77
C CYS A 128 3.60 4.10 -10.70
N ILE A 129 2.78 4.97 -10.10
CA ILE A 129 1.79 4.57 -9.09
C ILE A 129 0.83 3.52 -9.65
N LEU A 130 0.27 3.76 -10.85
CA LEU A 130 -0.65 2.81 -11.49
C LEU A 130 0.03 1.48 -11.84
N GLY A 131 1.24 1.53 -12.39
CA GLY A 131 2.03 0.34 -12.71
C GLY A 131 2.37 -0.48 -11.47
N ASN A 132 2.71 0.19 -10.38
CA ASN A 132 3.04 -0.46 -9.11
C ASN A 132 1.81 -1.14 -8.47
N ILE A 133 0.65 -0.48 -8.51
CA ILE A 133 -0.61 -1.09 -8.06
C ILE A 133 -0.95 -2.31 -8.91
N ALA A 134 -0.81 -2.22 -10.23
CA ALA A 134 -1.07 -3.35 -11.13
C ALA A 134 -0.12 -4.52 -10.89
N LEU A 135 1.19 -4.24 -10.71
CA LEU A 135 2.19 -5.27 -10.42
C LEU A 135 1.94 -5.95 -9.07
N PHE A 136 1.66 -5.16 -8.04
CA PHE A 136 1.33 -5.70 -6.72
C PHE A 136 0.06 -6.55 -6.73
N SER A 137 -0.98 -6.11 -7.45
CA SER A 137 -2.20 -6.88 -7.64
C SER A 137 -1.93 -8.20 -8.39
N LEU A 138 -1.00 -8.19 -9.35
CA LEU A 138 -0.59 -9.39 -10.06
C LEU A 138 0.14 -10.38 -9.14
N ILE A 139 1.04 -9.90 -8.26
CA ILE A 139 1.74 -10.73 -7.29
C ILE A 139 0.73 -11.43 -6.37
N ILE A 140 -0.23 -10.67 -5.81
CA ILE A 140 -1.30 -11.24 -4.97
C ILE A 140 -2.11 -12.27 -5.75
N TYR A 141 -2.53 -11.95 -6.98
CA TYR A 141 -3.30 -12.86 -7.82
C TYR A 141 -2.56 -14.17 -8.11
N MET A 142 -1.27 -14.10 -8.42
CA MET A 142 -0.46 -15.28 -8.66
C MET A 142 -0.26 -16.12 -7.39
N ASN A 143 -0.08 -15.47 -6.23
CA ASN A 143 -0.01 -16.15 -4.95
C ASN A 143 -1.33 -16.90 -4.64
N MET A 144 -2.48 -16.27 -4.88
CA MET A 144 -3.80 -16.93 -4.74
C MET A 144 -3.97 -18.14 -5.69
N ARG A 145 -3.19 -18.23 -6.74
CA ARG A 145 -3.13 -19.38 -7.66
C ARG A 145 -2.13 -20.45 -7.23
N GLY A 146 -1.51 -20.30 -6.07
CA GLY A 146 -0.54 -21.25 -5.50
C GLY A 146 0.92 -20.97 -5.85
N ALA A 147 1.24 -19.81 -6.43
CA ALA A 147 2.63 -19.40 -6.60
C ALA A 147 3.20 -18.94 -5.25
N ASP A 148 4.45 -19.33 -4.97
CA ASP A 148 5.13 -18.91 -3.75
C ASP A 148 5.33 -17.39 -3.71
N ILE A 149 4.96 -16.79 -2.57
CA ILE A 149 4.98 -15.33 -2.39
C ILE A 149 6.39 -14.75 -2.48
N LEU A 150 7.41 -15.45 -1.98
CA LEU A 150 8.79 -14.97 -1.99
C LEU A 150 9.32 -14.86 -3.42
N TYR A 151 9.15 -15.93 -4.23
CA TYR A 151 9.62 -15.90 -5.62
C TYR A 151 8.88 -14.84 -6.44
N MET A 152 7.58 -14.69 -6.22
CA MET A 152 6.79 -13.65 -6.88
C MET A 152 7.22 -12.25 -6.44
N THR A 153 7.54 -12.06 -5.18
CA THR A 153 8.03 -10.78 -4.64
C THR A 153 9.42 -10.44 -5.17
N VAL A 154 10.35 -11.38 -5.20
CA VAL A 154 11.68 -11.16 -5.75
C VAL A 154 11.60 -10.81 -7.25
N ALA A 155 10.87 -11.58 -8.03
CA ALA A 155 10.65 -11.26 -9.44
C ALA A 155 9.97 -9.90 -9.63
N GLY A 156 8.94 -9.64 -8.83
CA GLY A 156 8.21 -8.38 -8.83
C GLY A 156 9.08 -7.19 -8.45
N SER A 157 9.99 -7.33 -7.46
CA SER A 157 10.90 -6.26 -7.05
C SER A 157 11.87 -5.87 -8.16
N VAL A 158 12.36 -6.85 -8.94
CA VAL A 158 13.19 -6.59 -10.12
C VAL A 158 12.41 -5.82 -11.18
N VAL A 159 11.20 -6.28 -11.51
CA VAL A 159 10.33 -5.62 -12.50
C VAL A 159 9.92 -4.22 -12.03
N PHE A 160 9.57 -4.08 -10.76
CA PHE A 160 9.19 -2.81 -10.14
C PHE A 160 10.34 -1.79 -10.21
N THR A 161 11.54 -2.19 -9.77
CA THR A 161 12.73 -1.33 -9.80
C THR A 161 13.06 -0.91 -11.22
N PHE A 162 13.09 -1.86 -12.16
CA PHE A 162 13.32 -1.57 -13.58
C PHE A 162 12.30 -0.59 -14.14
N PHE A 163 11.01 -0.84 -13.90
CA PHE A 163 9.92 0.00 -14.40
C PHE A 163 10.00 1.43 -13.86
N VAL A 164 10.18 1.60 -12.55
CA VAL A 164 10.26 2.92 -11.92
C VAL A 164 11.46 3.70 -12.48
N LEU A 165 12.64 3.08 -12.52
CA LEU A 165 13.85 3.73 -13.02
C LEU A 165 13.76 4.07 -14.51
N LEU A 166 13.17 3.18 -15.32
CA LEU A 166 12.92 3.42 -16.74
C LEU A 166 12.01 4.65 -16.96
N VAL A 167 10.97 4.77 -16.14
CA VAL A 167 10.01 5.88 -16.26
C VAL A 167 10.61 7.20 -15.77
N VAL A 168 11.43 7.17 -14.71
CA VAL A 168 12.02 8.37 -14.09
C VAL A 168 13.24 8.87 -14.86
N ASP A 169 14.20 8.00 -15.16
CA ASP A 169 15.50 8.34 -15.73
C ASP A 169 15.63 8.05 -17.24
N GLY A 170 14.65 7.32 -17.82
CA GLY A 170 14.74 6.82 -19.18
C GLY A 170 15.88 5.78 -19.33
N ILE A 171 16.17 5.38 -20.59
CA ILE A 171 17.31 4.50 -20.87
C ILE A 171 18.61 5.33 -20.84
N SER A 172 19.33 5.24 -19.73
CA SER A 172 20.54 6.02 -19.47
C SER A 172 21.56 5.22 -18.68
N ARG A 173 22.82 5.66 -18.67
CA ARG A 173 23.86 5.08 -17.78
C ARG A 173 23.47 5.21 -16.30
N ARG A 174 22.83 6.31 -15.94
CA ARG A 174 22.32 6.55 -14.59
C ARG A 174 21.31 5.48 -14.20
N MET A 175 20.31 5.22 -15.06
CA MET A 175 19.31 4.18 -14.84
C MET A 175 19.95 2.81 -14.60
N ILE A 176 20.92 2.41 -15.43
CA ILE A 176 21.58 1.10 -15.31
C ILE A 176 22.37 0.98 -13.99
N LEU A 177 23.10 2.03 -13.61
CA LEU A 177 23.87 2.04 -12.35
C LEU A 177 22.95 2.03 -11.13
N SER A 178 21.89 2.85 -11.12
CA SER A 178 20.89 2.85 -10.04
C SER A 178 20.18 1.50 -9.93
N PHE A 179 19.85 0.88 -11.06
CA PHE A 179 19.22 -0.44 -11.08
C PHE A 179 20.15 -1.52 -10.50
N ALA A 180 21.42 -1.55 -10.93
CA ALA A 180 22.38 -2.49 -10.40
C ALA A 180 22.64 -2.29 -8.90
N ALA A 181 22.75 -1.03 -8.44
CA ALA A 181 22.92 -0.70 -7.03
C ALA A 181 21.69 -1.15 -6.21
N ALA A 182 20.49 -0.84 -6.66
CA ALA A 182 19.25 -1.22 -5.97
C ALA A 182 19.09 -2.75 -5.88
N LEU A 183 19.38 -3.48 -6.96
CA LEU A 183 19.32 -4.95 -6.94
C LEU A 183 20.35 -5.56 -5.99
N LEU A 184 21.59 -5.04 -6.01
CA LEU A 184 22.64 -5.53 -5.12
C LEU A 184 22.28 -5.28 -3.66
N THR A 185 21.80 -4.08 -3.33
CA THR A 185 21.34 -3.74 -1.98
C THR A 185 20.18 -4.64 -1.53
N THR A 186 19.17 -4.84 -2.39
CA THR A 186 18.04 -5.73 -2.08
C THR A 186 18.51 -7.18 -1.85
N LEU A 187 19.47 -7.67 -2.63
CA LEU A 187 20.02 -9.01 -2.48
C LEU A 187 20.83 -9.15 -1.16
N LEU A 188 21.65 -8.16 -0.82
CA LEU A 188 22.40 -8.14 0.44
C LEU A 188 21.46 -8.09 1.65
N LEU A 189 20.43 -7.23 1.60
CA LEU A 189 19.43 -7.13 2.64
C LEU A 189 18.68 -8.45 2.82
N SER A 190 18.21 -9.05 1.73
CA SER A 190 17.51 -10.34 1.76
C SER A 190 18.38 -11.46 2.36
N SER A 191 19.67 -11.48 2.00
CA SER A 191 20.62 -12.45 2.52
C SER A 191 20.85 -12.28 4.03
N LEU A 192 20.99 -11.02 4.50
CA LEU A 192 21.14 -10.70 5.92
C LEU A 192 19.90 -11.13 6.72
N VAL A 193 18.73 -10.82 6.23
CA VAL A 193 17.46 -11.21 6.90
C VAL A 193 17.31 -12.73 6.92
N MET A 194 17.66 -13.42 5.83
CA MET A 194 17.61 -14.88 5.78
C MET A 194 18.58 -15.53 6.78
N LEU A 195 19.78 -14.98 6.95
CA LEU A 195 20.73 -15.42 7.98
C LEU A 195 20.16 -15.20 9.40
N LEU A 196 19.43 -14.12 9.60
CA LEU A 196 18.80 -13.80 10.88
C LEU A 196 17.65 -14.78 11.20
N ILE A 197 16.81 -15.07 10.21
CA ILE A 197 15.72 -16.07 10.33
C ILE A 197 16.29 -17.47 10.67
N TRP A 198 17.42 -17.85 10.07
CA TRP A 198 18.04 -19.14 10.31
C TRP A 198 18.61 -19.32 11.72
N ASN A 199 18.97 -18.22 12.38
CA ASN A 199 19.59 -18.23 13.70
C ASN A 199 18.62 -17.88 14.85
N THR A 200 17.36 -17.62 14.53
CA THR A 200 16.34 -17.19 15.52
C THR A 200 15.03 -17.89 15.29
N ASP A 201 14.42 -18.36 16.37
CA ASP A 201 13.04 -18.85 16.33
C ASP A 201 12.10 -17.65 16.32
N ILE A 202 11.48 -17.40 15.18
CA ILE A 202 10.49 -16.33 15.03
C ILE A 202 9.12 -16.89 15.36
N ASP A 203 8.41 -16.19 16.23
CA ASP A 203 7.02 -16.49 16.54
C ASP A 203 6.12 -15.88 15.43
N TYR A 204 5.38 -16.76 14.77
CA TYR A 204 4.47 -16.41 13.67
C TYR A 204 3.00 -16.47 14.07
N ASP A 205 2.68 -16.40 15.34
CA ASP A 205 1.30 -16.47 15.86
C ASP A 205 0.35 -15.46 15.21
N PHE A 206 0.88 -14.33 14.72
CA PHE A 206 0.08 -13.34 13.97
C PHE A 206 -0.38 -13.83 12.58
N LEU A 207 0.14 -14.96 12.08
CA LEU A 207 -0.24 -15.55 10.81
C LEU A 207 -1.35 -16.63 10.92
N HIS A 208 -1.99 -16.80 12.10
CA HIS A 208 -3.03 -17.83 12.30
C HIS A 208 -4.31 -17.64 11.46
N PHE A 209 -4.44 -16.55 10.73
CA PHE A 209 -5.52 -16.37 9.76
C PHE A 209 -5.21 -17.00 8.39
N LEU A 210 -4.01 -17.53 8.17
CA LEU A 210 -3.66 -18.19 6.93
C LEU A 210 -4.29 -19.59 6.88
N PRO A 211 -4.82 -20.02 5.71
CA PRO A 211 -5.46 -21.32 5.58
C PRO A 211 -4.46 -22.46 5.73
N GLU A 212 -4.84 -23.50 6.45
CA GLU A 212 -4.05 -24.72 6.56
C GLU A 212 -4.05 -25.52 5.21
N PRO A 213 -2.97 -26.24 4.88
CA PRO A 213 -1.74 -26.42 5.65
C PRO A 213 -0.74 -25.28 5.43
N PHE A 214 -0.32 -24.64 6.52
CA PHE A 214 0.67 -23.58 6.52
C PHE A 214 1.93 -24.07 7.24
N THR A 215 3.09 -23.94 6.59
CA THR A 215 4.36 -24.42 7.14
C THR A 215 5.22 -23.27 7.66
N THR A 216 6.22 -23.58 8.50
CA THR A 216 7.22 -22.58 8.92
C THR A 216 7.96 -21.96 7.72
N THR A 217 8.17 -22.74 6.66
CA THR A 217 8.78 -22.24 5.41
C THR A 217 7.91 -21.19 4.77
N ASP A 218 6.59 -21.38 4.70
CA ASP A 218 5.67 -20.40 4.15
C ASP A 218 5.68 -19.11 4.98
N ALA A 219 5.71 -19.23 6.32
CA ALA A 219 5.82 -18.09 7.23
C ALA A 219 7.10 -17.29 6.99
N ASN A 220 8.24 -17.95 6.86
CA ASN A 220 9.52 -17.33 6.54
C ASN A 220 9.49 -16.62 5.20
N HIS A 221 8.85 -17.22 4.17
CA HIS A 221 8.70 -16.62 2.85
C HIS A 221 7.83 -15.36 2.89
N PHE A 222 6.73 -15.37 3.65
CA PHE A 222 5.90 -14.19 3.86
C PHE A 222 6.67 -13.07 4.56
N PHE A 223 7.40 -13.40 5.60
CA PHE A 223 8.20 -12.43 6.36
C PHE A 223 9.25 -11.76 5.48
N LEU A 224 10.02 -12.57 4.73
CA LEU A 224 11.06 -12.07 3.85
C LEU A 224 10.47 -11.22 2.70
N ALA A 225 9.36 -11.66 2.11
CA ALA A 225 8.64 -10.92 1.08
C ALA A 225 8.17 -9.55 1.59
N GLN A 226 7.64 -9.48 2.82
CA GLN A 226 7.20 -8.23 3.44
C GLN A 226 8.36 -7.26 3.66
N ILE A 227 9.52 -7.75 4.09
CA ILE A 227 10.72 -6.92 4.27
C ILE A 227 11.19 -6.38 2.93
N ILE A 228 11.32 -7.22 1.91
CA ILE A 228 11.75 -6.82 0.56
C ILE A 228 10.84 -5.70 0.03
N ILE A 229 9.53 -5.90 0.05
CA ILE A 229 8.58 -4.88 -0.44
C ILE A 229 8.65 -3.61 0.40
N GLY A 230 8.74 -3.75 1.73
CA GLY A 230 8.73 -2.61 2.64
C GLY A 230 9.96 -1.71 2.52
N CYS A 231 11.11 -2.27 2.15
CA CYS A 231 12.36 -1.53 2.02
C CYS A 231 12.65 -1.07 0.58
N LEU A 232 11.98 -1.66 -0.42
CA LEU A 232 12.30 -1.45 -1.83
C LEU A 232 12.24 0.02 -2.25
N GLY A 233 11.24 0.77 -1.76
CA GLY A 233 11.09 2.19 -2.04
C GLY A 233 12.30 3.00 -1.57
N ALA A 234 12.71 2.81 -0.32
CA ALA A 234 13.87 3.49 0.26
C ALA A 234 15.17 3.12 -0.49
N VAL A 235 15.36 1.85 -0.80
CA VAL A 235 16.53 1.36 -1.57
C VAL A 235 16.62 2.02 -2.95
N ILE A 236 15.49 2.16 -3.66
CA ILE A 236 15.45 2.82 -4.97
C ILE A 236 15.79 4.30 -4.83
N ASP A 237 15.19 5.02 -3.88
CA ASP A 237 15.41 6.45 -3.68
C ASP A 237 16.88 6.76 -3.35
N VAL A 238 17.48 6.01 -2.44
CA VAL A 238 18.90 6.16 -2.07
C VAL A 238 19.78 5.83 -3.27
N SER A 239 19.53 4.72 -3.97
CA SER A 239 20.30 4.31 -5.14
C SER A 239 20.28 5.36 -6.26
N VAL A 240 19.12 5.93 -6.55
CA VAL A 240 18.96 7.01 -7.56
C VAL A 240 19.71 8.26 -7.14
N THR A 241 19.58 8.67 -5.90
CA THR A 241 20.16 9.92 -5.41
C THR A 241 21.69 9.85 -5.36
N ILE A 242 22.24 8.75 -4.82
CA ILE A 242 23.71 8.54 -4.76
C ILE A 242 24.28 8.42 -6.17
N THR A 243 23.64 7.66 -7.06
CA THR A 243 24.09 7.52 -8.44
C THR A 243 24.07 8.86 -9.17
N ALA A 244 23.05 9.68 -8.95
CA ALA A 244 22.96 11.02 -9.53
C ALA A 244 24.10 11.91 -9.06
N ALA A 245 24.35 11.95 -7.76
CA ALA A 245 25.44 12.74 -7.18
C ALA A 245 26.81 12.27 -7.72
N CYS A 246 27.02 10.97 -7.80
CA CYS A 246 28.27 10.39 -8.32
C CYS A 246 28.51 10.80 -9.78
N ILE A 247 27.51 10.68 -10.64
CA ILE A 247 27.63 11.06 -12.05
C ILE A 247 27.86 12.57 -12.19
N GLU A 248 27.14 13.40 -11.46
CA GLU A 248 27.31 14.85 -11.50
C GLU A 248 28.72 15.29 -11.08
N LEU A 249 29.27 14.65 -10.04
CA LEU A 249 30.66 14.91 -9.59
C LEU A 249 31.66 14.54 -10.68
N ILE A 250 31.52 13.42 -11.35
CA ILE A 250 32.40 12.98 -12.44
C ILE A 250 32.30 13.93 -13.64
N GLU A 251 31.10 14.35 -14.01
CA GLU A 251 30.87 15.26 -15.15
C GLU A 251 31.42 16.66 -14.89
N ARG A 252 31.27 17.18 -13.66
CA ARG A 252 31.80 18.50 -13.29
C ARG A 252 33.32 18.52 -13.04
N THR A 253 33.88 17.39 -12.61
CA THR A 253 35.27 17.28 -12.27
C THR A 253 35.89 16.00 -12.87
N PRO A 254 36.16 15.97 -14.21
CA PRO A 254 36.60 14.75 -14.87
C PRO A 254 37.95 14.20 -14.36
N SER A 255 38.74 15.04 -13.69
CA SER A 255 40.04 14.66 -13.09
C SER A 255 39.93 14.28 -11.62
N ILE A 256 38.73 14.10 -11.06
CA ILE A 256 38.56 13.73 -9.65
C ILE A 256 39.19 12.39 -9.36
N SER A 257 39.96 12.30 -8.27
CA SER A 257 40.52 11.02 -7.84
C SER A 257 39.44 10.11 -7.27
N ASN A 258 39.59 8.79 -7.43
CA ASN A 258 38.63 7.81 -6.89
C ASN A 258 38.45 7.98 -5.38
N LYS A 259 39.49 8.35 -4.64
CA LYS A 259 39.43 8.59 -3.19
C LYS A 259 38.59 9.81 -2.86
N SER A 260 38.79 10.91 -3.60
CA SER A 260 37.99 12.14 -3.41
C SER A 260 36.51 11.92 -3.80
N LEU A 261 36.27 11.23 -4.92
CA LEU A 261 34.92 10.86 -5.34
C LEU A 261 34.22 10.05 -4.26
N LEU A 262 34.87 9.01 -3.74
CA LEU A 262 34.29 8.16 -2.68
C LEU A 262 33.99 8.95 -1.41
N THR A 263 34.88 9.88 -1.00
CA THR A 263 34.64 10.73 0.17
C THR A 263 33.43 11.63 -0.04
N SER A 264 33.33 12.32 -1.18
CA SER A 264 32.20 13.22 -1.47
C SER A 264 30.87 12.47 -1.62
N VAL A 265 30.88 11.30 -2.25
CA VAL A 265 29.67 10.46 -2.37
C VAL A 265 29.24 9.95 -1.00
N ARG A 266 30.19 9.62 -0.12
CA ARG A 266 29.88 9.19 1.26
C ARG A 266 29.26 10.33 2.08
N GLU A 267 29.73 11.55 1.97
CA GLU A 267 29.13 12.71 2.64
C GLU A 267 27.67 12.90 2.21
N VAL A 268 27.39 12.77 0.91
CA VAL A 268 26.01 12.81 0.39
C VAL A 268 25.17 11.64 0.94
N ALA A 269 25.75 10.43 1.01
CA ALA A 269 25.05 9.28 1.55
C ALA A 269 24.73 9.44 3.05
N ASP A 270 25.67 9.98 3.84
CA ASP A 270 25.47 10.22 5.27
C ASP A 270 24.34 11.23 5.53
N ASP A 271 24.25 12.29 4.72
CA ASP A 271 23.15 13.28 4.81
C ASP A 271 21.79 12.67 4.51
N ILE A 272 21.70 11.78 3.52
CA ILE A 272 20.44 11.14 3.12
C ILE A 272 20.04 10.06 4.12
N ASN A 273 20.97 9.24 4.58
CA ASN A 273 20.71 8.10 5.46
C ASN A 273 19.97 8.52 6.74
N GLY A 274 20.35 9.61 7.37
CA GLY A 274 19.72 10.09 8.60
C GLY A 274 18.22 10.35 8.43
N THR A 275 17.82 10.93 7.32
CA THR A 275 16.41 11.22 7.02
C THR A 275 15.66 9.96 6.60
N MET A 276 16.26 9.11 5.76
CA MET A 276 15.63 7.88 5.26
C MET A 276 15.43 6.85 6.39
N ILE A 277 16.40 6.65 7.24
CA ILE A 277 16.29 5.82 8.46
C ILE A 277 15.10 6.26 9.30
N SER A 278 14.98 7.58 9.54
CA SER A 278 13.87 8.13 10.32
C SER A 278 12.51 7.89 9.66
N VAL A 279 12.41 8.06 8.34
CA VAL A 279 11.18 7.81 7.58
C VAL A 279 10.79 6.33 7.65
N VAL A 280 11.72 5.42 7.39
CA VAL A 280 11.48 3.98 7.44
C VAL A 280 11.08 3.54 8.84
N LEU A 281 11.77 4.00 9.88
CA LEU A 281 11.45 3.70 11.27
C LEU A 281 10.05 4.18 11.64
N LEU A 282 9.73 5.44 11.39
CA LEU A 282 8.42 6.03 11.73
C LEU A 282 7.29 5.36 10.94
N THR A 283 7.50 5.03 9.68
CA THR A 283 6.51 4.32 8.85
C THR A 283 6.23 2.93 9.41
N ASN A 284 7.27 2.20 9.81
CA ASN A 284 7.11 0.88 10.42
C ASN A 284 6.40 0.97 11.78
N ILE A 285 6.80 1.90 12.66
CA ILE A 285 6.11 2.13 13.95
C ILE A 285 4.65 2.49 13.71
N ALA A 286 4.35 3.41 12.82
CA ALA A 286 2.98 3.81 12.51
C ALA A 286 2.12 2.64 12.01
N SER A 287 2.68 1.76 11.19
CA SER A 287 1.97 0.58 10.68
C SER A 287 1.67 -0.48 11.74
N THR A 288 2.47 -0.55 12.81
CA THR A 288 2.35 -1.53 13.90
C THR A 288 1.56 -1.01 15.10
N LEU A 289 1.50 0.31 15.27
CA LEU A 289 0.84 0.95 16.41
C LEU A 289 -0.61 0.46 16.64
N PRO A 290 -1.48 0.29 15.61
CA PRO A 290 -2.83 -0.23 15.83
C PRO A 290 -2.85 -1.62 16.47
N ILE A 291 -1.94 -2.52 16.07
CA ILE A 291 -1.86 -3.88 16.61
C ILE A 291 -1.46 -3.84 18.08
N PHE A 292 -0.45 -3.03 18.44
CA PHE A 292 -0.06 -2.83 19.83
C PHE A 292 -1.20 -2.30 20.69
N LEU A 293 -1.91 -1.28 20.19
CA LEU A 293 -3.05 -0.70 20.93
C LEU A 293 -4.19 -1.69 21.11
N ILE A 294 -4.52 -2.50 20.10
CA ILE A 294 -5.54 -3.53 20.17
C ILE A 294 -5.13 -4.62 21.19
N SER A 295 -3.89 -5.09 21.13
CA SER A 295 -3.37 -6.10 22.05
C SER A 295 -3.43 -5.61 23.50
N MET A 296 -2.96 -4.39 23.76
CA MET A 296 -3.02 -3.78 25.10
C MET A 296 -4.46 -3.55 25.57
N SER A 297 -5.38 -3.22 24.67
CA SER A 297 -6.81 -3.05 24.98
C SER A 297 -7.48 -4.38 25.33
N ASN A 298 -6.92 -5.51 24.89
CA ASN A 298 -7.35 -6.86 25.26
C ASN A 298 -6.60 -7.40 26.49
N GLU A 299 -6.07 -6.52 27.33
CA GLU A 299 -5.37 -6.86 28.59
C GLU A 299 -4.07 -7.65 28.41
N ILE A 300 -3.55 -7.74 27.16
CA ILE A 300 -2.23 -8.34 26.91
C ILE A 300 -1.17 -7.36 27.43
N SER A 301 -0.26 -7.84 28.27
CA SER A 301 0.76 -6.98 28.86
C SER A 301 1.71 -6.43 27.78
N PHE A 302 2.17 -5.18 27.93
CA PHE A 302 3.16 -4.58 27.02
C PHE A 302 4.41 -5.47 26.87
N ARG A 303 4.83 -6.13 27.95
CA ARG A 303 5.96 -7.06 27.92
C ARG A 303 5.69 -8.24 26.98
N THR A 304 4.50 -8.83 27.02
CA THR A 304 4.11 -9.94 26.14
C THR A 304 4.07 -9.48 24.69
N VAL A 305 3.45 -8.34 24.42
CA VAL A 305 3.40 -7.77 23.05
C VAL A 305 4.80 -7.50 22.52
N VAL A 306 5.71 -6.97 23.35
CA VAL A 306 7.10 -6.71 22.93
C VAL A 306 7.89 -8.01 22.73
N SER A 307 7.64 -9.05 23.54
CA SER A 307 8.40 -10.31 23.41
C SER A 307 7.95 -11.17 22.21
N HIS A 308 6.68 -11.11 21.82
CA HIS A 308 6.12 -11.93 20.73
C HIS A 308 6.03 -11.10 19.41
N ASP A 309 5.28 -10.02 19.42
CA ASP A 309 5.02 -9.25 18.19
C ASP A 309 6.17 -8.30 17.82
N ALA A 310 6.86 -7.72 18.81
CA ALA A 310 7.85 -6.68 18.54
C ALA A 310 9.11 -7.23 17.86
N TYR A 311 9.47 -8.49 18.08
CA TYR A 311 10.62 -9.08 17.38
C TYR A 311 10.47 -8.97 15.87
N PHE A 312 9.32 -9.37 15.36
CA PHE A 312 8.99 -9.26 13.94
C PHE A 312 9.08 -7.82 13.43
N TYR A 313 8.49 -6.88 14.16
CA TYR A 313 8.47 -5.46 13.77
C TYR A 313 9.83 -4.78 13.95
N ILE A 314 10.58 -5.14 14.97
CA ILE A 314 11.94 -4.63 15.18
C ILE A 314 12.86 -5.11 14.07
N VAL A 315 12.84 -6.40 13.73
CA VAL A 315 13.66 -6.95 12.63
C VAL A 315 13.32 -6.28 11.31
N ARG A 316 12.03 -6.09 11.01
CA ARG A 316 11.59 -5.38 9.82
C ARG A 316 12.09 -3.93 9.78
N SER A 317 12.02 -3.23 10.93
CA SER A 317 12.50 -1.85 11.04
C SER A 317 14.01 -1.76 10.89
N LEU A 318 14.76 -2.63 11.55
CA LEU A 318 16.22 -2.68 11.45
C LEU A 318 16.68 -3.04 10.03
N ALA A 319 16.03 -4.01 9.39
CA ALA A 319 16.33 -4.37 8.01
C ALA A 319 16.11 -3.20 7.04
N GLY A 320 15.10 -2.37 7.28
CA GLY A 320 14.84 -1.18 6.47
C GLY A 320 15.81 -0.02 6.71
N MET A 321 16.58 -0.06 7.82
CA MET A 321 17.60 0.95 8.15
C MET A 321 19.00 0.58 7.63
N LEU A 322 19.26 -0.68 7.31
CA LEU A 322 20.52 -1.18 6.76
C LEU A 322 20.66 -0.85 5.28
#